data_b064d4b6abb055bf0be7c6aae4955b36
#
_entry.id   b064d4b6abb055bf0be7c6aae4955b36
#
_cell.length_a   1.000
_cell.length_b   1.000
_cell.length_c   1.000
_cell.angle_alpha   90.00
_cell.angle_beta   90.00
_cell.angle_gamma   90.00
#
_symmetry.space_group_name_H-M   'P 1'
#
loop_
_entity.id
_entity.type
_entity.pdbx_description
1 polymer ?
#
loop_
_entity_poly.entity_id
_entity_poly.type
_entity_poly.pdbx_seq_one_letter_code
_entity_poly.pdbx_strand_id
1 'polypeptide(L)'
;MRAPEEVAAAGQLACLLEVSAPKPGNVSPGRHFHDTRYEDFLASAVAIGPALAAAGDRTLGSTVLAAVDATARWTRSNTNLGIILLLAPLARAALRGSGSLRDGVREVLAATTVADAAEVYTAIRRARPGGLGAAAAEDVAAAPTVTLREAMVLAAERDSVAREYATGFDITLGIGTPALRAAWSSGLDWSDAVVETYLRLLATVPDTHIARKLGPAVAEAVSRRAREVERAGGVRTEDGRRALGAFDAELRGPTNSHNPGTTADLTCAALFVVILEQSRNR
;
A
#
# COMPACT_ATOMS: atom_id res chain seq x y z
N MET A 1 12.85 17.44 -10.70
CA MET A 1 13.32 16.05 -10.78
C MET A 1 14.01 15.72 -9.46
N ARG A 2 13.72 14.57 -8.85
CA ARG A 2 14.36 14.13 -7.60
C ARG A 2 15.55 13.23 -7.90
N ALA A 3 16.49 13.12 -6.94
CA ALA A 3 17.56 12.16 -7.05
C ALA A 3 17.05 10.72 -6.85
N PRO A 4 17.55 9.74 -7.59
CA PRO A 4 17.17 8.34 -7.46
C PRO A 4 17.30 7.80 -6.03
N GLU A 5 18.37 8.19 -5.34
CA GLU A 5 18.66 7.78 -3.96
C GLU A 5 17.64 8.36 -2.96
N GLU A 6 17.16 9.59 -3.18
CA GLU A 6 16.11 10.20 -2.35
C GLU A 6 14.79 9.46 -2.49
N VAL A 7 14.43 9.08 -3.72
CA VAL A 7 13.19 8.34 -3.98
C VAL A 7 13.26 6.94 -3.39
N ALA A 8 14.39 6.25 -3.53
CA ALA A 8 14.62 4.95 -2.92
C ALA A 8 14.55 5.03 -1.38
N ALA A 9 15.27 5.97 -0.77
CA ALA A 9 15.28 6.17 0.67
C ALA A 9 13.87 6.51 1.21
N ALA A 10 13.11 7.37 0.51
CA ALA A 10 11.74 7.70 0.89
C ALA A 10 10.83 6.46 0.85
N GLY A 11 10.96 5.60 -0.18
CA GLY A 11 10.18 4.37 -0.28
C GLY A 11 10.53 3.36 0.81
N GLN A 12 11.82 3.16 1.09
CA GLN A 12 12.29 2.30 2.17
C GLN A 12 11.80 2.82 3.53
N LEU A 13 11.96 4.12 3.79
CA LEU A 13 11.52 4.73 5.03
C LEU A 13 10.00 4.64 5.22
N ALA A 14 9.22 4.85 4.16
CA ALA A 14 7.76 4.69 4.21
C ALA A 14 7.37 3.27 4.64
N CYS A 15 7.98 2.23 4.06
CA CYS A 15 7.75 0.83 4.44
C CYS A 15 8.14 0.55 5.89
N LEU A 16 9.31 1.05 6.34
CA LEU A 16 9.79 0.85 7.70
C LEU A 16 8.88 1.52 8.74
N LEU A 17 8.45 2.75 8.49
CA LEU A 17 7.54 3.49 9.37
C LEU A 17 6.16 2.83 9.40
N GLU A 18 5.66 2.41 8.23
CA GLU A 18 4.37 1.74 8.10
C GLU A 18 4.31 0.48 8.96
N VAL A 19 5.25 -0.46 8.77
CA VAL A 19 5.23 -1.74 9.50
C VAL A 19 5.57 -1.59 10.99
N SER A 20 6.29 -0.53 11.37
CA SER A 20 6.66 -0.29 12.77
C SER A 20 5.52 0.33 13.60
N ALA A 21 4.52 0.95 12.97
CA ALA A 21 3.35 1.49 13.67
C ALA A 21 2.39 0.36 14.08
N PRO A 22 1.85 0.38 15.34
CA PRO A 22 0.98 -0.68 15.86
C PRO A 22 -0.45 -0.56 15.33
N LYS A 23 -0.63 -0.71 14.01
CA LYS A 23 -1.92 -0.65 13.35
C LYS A 23 -2.78 -1.88 13.71
N PRO A 24 -4.07 -1.71 14.04
CA PRO A 24 -4.95 -2.81 14.37
C PRO A 24 -4.97 -3.92 13.29
N GLY A 25 -4.81 -5.17 13.72
CA GLY A 25 -4.84 -6.34 12.84
C GLY A 25 -3.60 -6.56 11.97
N ASN A 26 -2.58 -5.69 12.03
CA ASN A 26 -1.37 -5.80 11.20
C ASN A 26 -0.15 -6.30 12.01
N VAL A 27 0.89 -6.70 11.26
CA VAL A 27 2.21 -6.98 11.83
C VAL A 27 2.83 -5.67 12.34
N SER A 28 3.48 -5.75 13.49
CA SER A 28 4.27 -4.68 14.09
C SER A 28 5.31 -5.28 15.04
N PRO A 29 6.23 -4.49 15.62
CA PRO A 29 7.19 -4.99 16.60
C PRO A 29 6.53 -5.80 17.71
N GLY A 30 6.96 -7.05 17.88
CA GLY A 30 6.40 -7.98 18.86
C GLY A 30 5.03 -8.58 18.53
N ARG A 31 4.44 -8.25 17.37
CA ARG A 31 3.15 -8.78 16.91
C ARG A 31 3.29 -9.37 15.50
N HIS A 32 3.45 -10.68 15.42
CA HIS A 32 3.67 -11.42 14.19
C HIS A 32 2.40 -12.14 13.72
N PHE A 33 2.39 -12.55 12.46
CA PHE A 33 1.48 -13.58 11.98
C PHE A 33 2.10 -14.97 12.16
N HIS A 34 1.32 -16.02 11.97
CA HIS A 34 1.82 -17.41 12.08
C HIS A 34 2.85 -17.75 11.00
N ASP A 35 2.76 -17.08 9.84
CA ASP A 35 3.53 -17.34 8.62
C ASP A 35 4.41 -16.15 8.18
N THR A 36 4.35 -15.02 8.88
CA THR A 36 5.05 -13.80 8.47
C THR A 36 5.47 -12.98 9.70
N ARG A 37 6.74 -12.66 9.79
CA ARG A 37 7.33 -11.93 10.91
C ARG A 37 7.59 -10.48 10.56
N TYR A 38 7.78 -9.66 11.58
CA TYR A 38 8.14 -8.24 11.42
C TYR A 38 9.43 -8.07 10.61
N GLU A 39 10.42 -8.92 10.85
CA GLU A 39 11.71 -8.91 10.17
C GLU A 39 11.59 -9.18 8.65
N ASP A 40 10.58 -9.93 8.21
CA ASP A 40 10.31 -10.16 6.79
C ASP A 40 9.91 -8.86 6.09
N PHE A 41 9.16 -8.00 6.78
CA PHE A 41 8.80 -6.67 6.25
C PHE A 41 9.99 -5.73 6.22
N LEU A 42 10.87 -5.76 7.24
CA LEU A 42 12.10 -4.97 7.23
C LEU A 42 13.01 -5.35 6.06
N ALA A 43 13.20 -6.66 5.84
CA ALA A 43 13.99 -7.16 4.72
C ALA A 43 13.38 -6.74 3.37
N SER A 44 12.06 -6.82 3.24
CA SER A 44 11.32 -6.40 2.06
C SER A 44 11.47 -4.90 1.79
N ALA A 45 11.38 -4.07 2.83
CA ALA A 45 11.56 -2.62 2.74
C ALA A 45 12.94 -2.25 2.19
N VAL A 46 13.99 -2.93 2.68
CA VAL A 46 15.36 -2.70 2.19
C VAL A 46 15.52 -3.19 0.75
N ALA A 47 14.94 -4.34 0.41
CA ALA A 47 15.12 -4.99 -0.88
C ALA A 47 14.61 -4.17 -2.08
N ILE A 48 13.51 -3.42 -1.91
CA ILE A 48 12.89 -2.68 -3.03
C ILE A 48 13.63 -1.39 -3.42
N GLY A 49 14.53 -0.88 -2.58
CA GLY A 49 15.22 0.40 -2.80
C GLY A 49 15.87 0.53 -4.18
N PRO A 50 16.72 -0.42 -4.63
CA PRO A 50 17.35 -0.35 -5.96
C PRO A 50 16.35 -0.33 -7.13
N ALA A 51 15.21 -1.01 -7.02
CA ALA A 51 14.18 -0.99 -8.06
C ALA A 51 13.46 0.37 -8.11
N LEU A 52 13.18 0.99 -6.96
CA LEU A 52 12.59 2.32 -6.88
C LEU A 52 13.56 3.40 -7.39
N ALA A 53 14.86 3.30 -7.08
CA ALA A 53 15.88 4.21 -7.61
C ALA A 53 15.92 4.19 -9.16
N ALA A 54 15.78 3.02 -9.75
CA ALA A 54 15.82 2.83 -11.20
C ALA A 54 14.47 3.08 -11.90
N ALA A 55 13.41 3.45 -11.19
CA ALA A 55 12.06 3.57 -11.75
C ALA A 55 11.94 4.65 -12.83
N GLY A 56 12.81 5.67 -12.85
CA GLY A 56 12.85 6.70 -13.88
C GLY A 56 13.21 6.15 -15.25
N ASP A 57 14.15 5.21 -15.31
CA ASP A 57 14.75 4.68 -16.54
C ASP A 57 14.11 3.37 -17.00
N ARG A 58 13.37 2.66 -16.12
CA ARG A 58 12.70 1.40 -16.42
C ARG A 58 11.26 1.61 -16.83
N THR A 59 10.65 0.61 -17.49
CA THR A 59 9.19 0.54 -17.62
C THR A 59 8.54 0.33 -16.27
N LEU A 60 7.24 0.61 -16.15
CA LEU A 60 6.54 0.40 -14.89
C LEU A 60 6.50 -1.08 -14.53
N GLY A 61 6.19 -1.95 -15.49
CA GLY A 61 6.15 -3.39 -15.29
C GLY A 61 7.49 -3.95 -14.84
N SER A 62 8.61 -3.56 -15.50
CA SER A 62 9.95 -4.03 -15.14
C SER A 62 10.39 -3.54 -13.75
N THR A 63 9.95 -2.35 -13.33
CA THR A 63 10.19 -1.84 -11.97
C THR A 63 9.47 -2.71 -10.93
N VAL A 64 8.19 -3.00 -11.15
CA VAL A 64 7.39 -3.88 -10.27
C VAL A 64 8.00 -5.27 -10.18
N LEU A 65 8.31 -5.88 -11.33
CA LEU A 65 8.89 -7.23 -11.39
C LEU A 65 10.25 -7.29 -10.65
N ALA A 66 11.12 -6.31 -10.89
CA ALA A 66 12.42 -6.24 -10.23
C ALA A 66 12.30 -6.07 -8.71
N ALA A 67 11.34 -5.29 -8.22
CA ALA A 67 11.09 -5.11 -6.79
C ALA A 67 10.56 -6.41 -6.14
N VAL A 68 9.63 -7.10 -6.78
CA VAL A 68 9.13 -8.40 -6.31
C VAL A 68 10.25 -9.46 -6.29
N ASP A 69 11.06 -9.53 -7.34
CA ASP A 69 12.21 -10.46 -7.41
C ASP A 69 13.24 -10.15 -6.32
N ALA A 70 13.48 -8.87 -6.02
CA ALA A 70 14.38 -8.48 -4.93
C ALA A 70 13.85 -8.93 -3.56
N THR A 71 12.56 -8.74 -3.30
CA THR A 71 11.90 -9.18 -2.07
C THR A 71 11.95 -10.70 -1.91
N ALA A 72 11.66 -11.45 -2.97
CA ALA A 72 11.64 -12.92 -2.96
C ALA A 72 12.97 -13.58 -2.59
N ARG A 73 14.09 -12.83 -2.63
CA ARG A 73 15.40 -13.32 -2.17
C ARG A 73 15.50 -13.40 -0.64
N TRP A 74 14.68 -12.64 0.07
CA TRP A 74 14.75 -12.45 1.51
C TRP A 74 13.57 -13.06 2.26
N THR A 75 12.38 -13.09 1.65
CA THR A 75 11.18 -13.60 2.28
C THR A 75 10.50 -14.65 1.40
N ARG A 76 9.81 -15.60 2.04
CA ARG A 76 9.00 -16.61 1.34
C ARG A 76 7.53 -16.23 1.26
N SER A 77 7.12 -15.27 2.09
CA SER A 77 5.75 -14.77 2.15
C SER A 77 5.61 -13.49 1.33
N ASN A 78 4.42 -13.23 0.81
CA ASN A 78 4.10 -11.95 0.19
C ASN A 78 3.92 -10.89 1.28
N THR A 79 4.92 -10.04 1.43
CA THR A 79 4.94 -8.96 2.43
C THR A 79 4.61 -7.59 1.85
N ASN A 80 4.77 -7.38 0.54
CA ASN A 80 4.77 -6.01 0.00
C ASN A 80 4.34 -5.87 -1.47
N LEU A 81 3.65 -6.85 -2.07
CA LEU A 81 3.21 -6.72 -3.47
C LEU A 81 2.34 -5.48 -3.68
N GLY A 82 1.35 -5.23 -2.81
CA GLY A 82 0.49 -4.05 -2.91
C GLY A 82 1.28 -2.76 -2.75
N ILE A 83 2.21 -2.71 -1.80
CA ILE A 83 3.13 -1.58 -1.63
C ILE A 83 3.95 -1.34 -2.90
N ILE A 84 4.55 -2.38 -3.49
CA ILE A 84 5.35 -2.26 -4.73
C ILE A 84 4.48 -1.71 -5.88
N LEU A 85 3.27 -2.24 -6.05
CA LEU A 85 2.33 -1.78 -7.06
C LEU A 85 1.97 -0.30 -6.88
N LEU A 86 1.86 0.19 -5.65
CA LEU A 86 1.57 1.59 -5.36
C LEU A 86 2.81 2.48 -5.47
N LEU A 87 3.95 2.05 -4.94
CA LEU A 87 5.16 2.89 -4.92
C LEU A 87 5.83 3.00 -6.28
N ALA A 88 5.79 2.00 -7.14
CA ALA A 88 6.46 2.02 -8.44
C ALA A 88 5.99 3.17 -9.35
N PRO A 89 4.68 3.39 -9.59
CA PRO A 89 4.22 4.53 -10.39
C PRO A 89 4.49 5.88 -9.72
N LEU A 90 4.37 5.98 -8.39
CA LEU A 90 4.69 7.19 -7.62
C LEU A 90 6.20 7.53 -7.71
N ALA A 91 7.07 6.55 -7.57
CA ALA A 91 8.52 6.72 -7.71
C ALA A 91 8.90 7.17 -9.12
N ARG A 92 8.33 6.52 -10.14
CA ARG A 92 8.56 6.91 -11.54
C ARG A 92 8.11 8.34 -11.81
N ALA A 93 6.95 8.76 -11.32
CA ALA A 93 6.45 10.12 -11.44
C ALA A 93 7.37 11.13 -10.74
N ALA A 94 7.82 10.82 -9.53
CA ALA A 94 8.74 11.67 -8.76
C ALA A 94 10.09 11.87 -9.45
N LEU A 95 10.62 10.82 -10.09
CA LEU A 95 11.90 10.84 -10.83
C LEU A 95 11.78 11.58 -12.18
N ARG A 96 10.64 11.56 -12.83
CA ARG A 96 10.43 12.25 -14.11
C ARG A 96 10.15 13.75 -13.94
N GLY A 97 9.59 14.16 -12.82
CA GLY A 97 9.56 15.55 -12.39
C GLY A 97 8.74 16.51 -13.27
N SER A 98 7.66 16.06 -13.87
CA SER A 98 6.75 16.92 -14.65
C SER A 98 5.59 17.41 -13.75
N GLY A 99 5.58 18.68 -13.36
CA GLY A 99 4.44 19.28 -12.67
C GLY A 99 4.18 18.76 -11.25
N SER A 100 2.91 18.54 -10.91
CA SER A 100 2.50 17.95 -9.64
C SER A 100 2.71 16.42 -9.66
N LEU A 101 2.91 15.81 -8.49
CA LEU A 101 3.02 14.35 -8.39
C LEU A 101 1.76 13.66 -8.95
N ARG A 102 0.58 14.24 -8.74
CA ARG A 102 -0.69 13.72 -9.26
C ARG A 102 -0.71 13.68 -10.79
N ASP A 103 -0.27 14.74 -11.44
CA ASP A 103 -0.21 14.80 -12.90
C ASP A 103 0.82 13.82 -13.44
N GLY A 104 2.01 13.78 -12.83
CA GLY A 104 3.06 12.83 -13.19
C GLY A 104 2.62 11.36 -13.07
N VAL A 105 1.87 11.02 -12.02
CA VAL A 105 1.31 9.66 -11.86
C VAL A 105 0.28 9.37 -12.97
N ARG A 106 -0.61 10.30 -13.28
CA ARG A 106 -1.58 10.13 -14.37
C ARG A 106 -0.89 9.91 -15.71
N GLU A 107 0.16 10.65 -16.01
CA GLU A 107 0.99 10.45 -17.21
C GLU A 107 1.65 9.07 -17.23
N VAL A 108 2.25 8.64 -16.11
CA VAL A 108 2.85 7.30 -15.98
C VAL A 108 1.83 6.20 -16.24
N LEU A 109 0.65 6.31 -15.65
CA LEU A 109 -0.41 5.31 -15.82
C LEU A 109 -0.98 5.28 -17.24
N ALA A 110 -1.15 6.45 -17.87
CA ALA A 110 -1.62 6.57 -19.25
C ALA A 110 -0.62 5.99 -20.28
N ALA A 111 0.68 6.00 -19.94
CA ALA A 111 1.74 5.50 -20.81
C ALA A 111 2.03 3.99 -20.63
N THR A 112 1.25 3.27 -19.80
CA THR A 112 1.43 1.83 -19.59
C THR A 112 1.05 1.03 -20.84
N THR A 113 1.73 -0.10 -21.02
CA THR A 113 1.62 -0.96 -22.20
C THR A 113 1.12 -2.37 -21.84
N VAL A 114 0.84 -3.20 -22.85
CA VAL A 114 0.58 -4.65 -22.68
C VAL A 114 1.82 -5.36 -22.12
N ALA A 115 3.03 -4.92 -22.49
CA ALA A 115 4.27 -5.47 -21.92
C ALA A 115 4.38 -5.19 -20.42
N ASP A 116 4.02 -3.98 -19.96
CA ASP A 116 3.94 -3.68 -18.52
C ASP A 116 2.94 -4.62 -17.80
N ALA A 117 1.79 -4.89 -18.41
CA ALA A 117 0.82 -5.83 -17.85
C ALA A 117 1.40 -7.24 -17.74
N ALA A 118 2.12 -7.74 -18.74
CA ALA A 118 2.74 -9.06 -18.73
C ALA A 118 3.79 -9.21 -17.64
N GLU A 119 4.61 -8.18 -17.40
CA GLU A 119 5.60 -8.13 -16.32
C GLU A 119 4.93 -8.07 -14.95
N VAL A 120 3.89 -7.26 -14.77
CA VAL A 120 3.11 -7.18 -13.52
C VAL A 120 2.38 -8.50 -13.23
N TYR A 121 1.77 -9.14 -14.23
CA TYR A 121 1.16 -10.46 -14.06
C TYR A 121 2.19 -11.49 -13.61
N THR A 122 3.40 -11.44 -14.18
CA THR A 122 4.51 -12.29 -13.74
C THR A 122 4.90 -12.00 -12.28
N ALA A 123 4.97 -10.74 -11.89
CA ALA A 123 5.26 -10.33 -10.51
C ALA A 123 4.17 -10.84 -9.54
N ILE A 124 2.89 -10.70 -9.89
CA ILE A 124 1.76 -11.18 -9.08
C ILE A 124 1.84 -12.70 -8.90
N ARG A 125 2.08 -13.47 -9.97
CA ARG A 125 2.24 -14.93 -9.89
C ARG A 125 3.41 -15.34 -8.99
N ARG A 126 4.52 -14.59 -9.03
CA ARG A 126 5.70 -14.85 -8.17
C ARG A 126 5.42 -14.54 -6.69
N ALA A 127 4.74 -13.44 -6.43
CA ALA A 127 4.38 -13.02 -5.07
C ALA A 127 3.32 -13.92 -4.41
N ARG A 128 2.51 -14.64 -5.19
CA ARG A 128 1.46 -15.58 -4.72
C ARG A 128 0.54 -14.96 -3.67
N PRO A 129 -0.12 -13.82 -3.95
CA PRO A 129 -0.99 -13.18 -2.97
C PRO A 129 -2.16 -14.10 -2.60
N GLY A 130 -2.46 -14.18 -1.29
CA GLY A 130 -3.59 -14.97 -0.80
C GLY A 130 -4.94 -14.42 -1.27
N GLY A 131 -5.88 -15.32 -1.64
CA GLY A 131 -7.25 -14.95 -1.97
C GLY A 131 -7.44 -14.25 -3.32
N LEU A 132 -6.49 -14.36 -4.24
CA LEU A 132 -6.59 -13.71 -5.56
C LEU A 132 -7.80 -14.19 -6.37
N GLY A 133 -8.13 -15.48 -6.29
CA GLY A 133 -9.23 -16.08 -7.07
C GLY A 133 -8.94 -16.09 -8.58
N ALA A 134 -9.99 -16.36 -9.36
CA ALA A 134 -9.99 -16.26 -10.82
C ALA A 134 -10.79 -15.03 -11.27
N ALA A 135 -10.33 -14.35 -12.33
CA ALA A 135 -11.02 -13.23 -12.93
C ALA A 135 -11.71 -13.64 -14.23
N ALA A 136 -12.91 -13.11 -14.48
CA ALA A 136 -13.67 -13.42 -15.69
C ALA A 136 -13.00 -12.86 -16.98
N ALA A 137 -12.22 -11.77 -16.83
CA ALA A 137 -11.45 -11.16 -17.90
C ALA A 137 -10.08 -10.75 -17.37
N GLU A 138 -9.07 -10.78 -18.23
CA GLU A 138 -7.69 -10.39 -17.92
C GLU A 138 -7.16 -11.08 -16.65
N ASP A 139 -7.40 -12.39 -16.53
CA ASP A 139 -6.89 -13.17 -15.41
C ASP A 139 -5.36 -13.24 -15.44
N VAL A 140 -4.74 -13.02 -14.28
CA VAL A 140 -3.27 -13.01 -14.16
C VAL A 140 -2.60 -14.36 -14.47
N ALA A 141 -3.37 -15.45 -14.55
CA ALA A 141 -2.88 -16.76 -14.99
C ALA A 141 -2.64 -16.83 -16.50
N ALA A 142 -3.31 -15.96 -17.28
CA ALA A 142 -3.18 -15.87 -18.73
C ALA A 142 -2.22 -14.72 -19.15
N ALA A 143 -1.89 -14.68 -20.45
CA ALA A 143 -1.19 -13.53 -21.01
C ALA A 143 -2.18 -12.35 -21.13
N PRO A 144 -1.81 -11.12 -20.76
CA PRO A 144 -2.68 -9.96 -20.90
C PRO A 144 -2.86 -9.59 -22.39
N THR A 145 -4.04 -9.07 -22.70
CA THR A 145 -4.36 -8.58 -24.05
C THR A 145 -4.55 -7.05 -24.07
N VAL A 146 -4.59 -6.42 -22.92
CA VAL A 146 -4.79 -4.98 -22.71
C VAL A 146 -3.61 -4.35 -21.97
N THR A 147 -3.51 -3.03 -21.95
CA THR A 147 -2.49 -2.32 -21.18
C THR A 147 -2.65 -2.56 -19.66
N LEU A 148 -1.58 -2.35 -18.91
CA LEU A 148 -1.65 -2.50 -17.45
C LEU A 148 -2.76 -1.64 -16.83
N ARG A 149 -2.91 -0.39 -17.26
CA ARG A 149 -3.96 0.49 -16.76
C ARG A 149 -5.35 -0.06 -17.08
N GLU A 150 -5.59 -0.55 -18.28
CA GLU A 150 -6.88 -1.15 -18.67
C GLU A 150 -7.20 -2.40 -17.85
N ALA A 151 -6.22 -3.29 -17.64
CA ALA A 151 -6.38 -4.44 -16.77
C ALA A 151 -6.74 -4.04 -15.33
N MET A 152 -6.09 -3.00 -14.79
CA MET A 152 -6.40 -2.47 -13.46
C MET A 152 -7.79 -1.82 -13.40
N VAL A 153 -8.25 -1.14 -14.45
CA VAL A 153 -9.63 -0.60 -14.53
C VAL A 153 -10.67 -1.72 -14.39
N LEU A 154 -10.46 -2.87 -15.04
CA LEU A 154 -11.34 -4.04 -14.91
C LEU A 154 -11.39 -4.62 -13.48
N ALA A 155 -10.35 -4.42 -12.69
CA ALA A 155 -10.25 -4.91 -11.31
C ALA A 155 -10.66 -3.85 -10.27
N ALA A 156 -10.86 -2.58 -10.64
CA ALA A 156 -10.97 -1.43 -9.74
C ALA A 156 -12.11 -1.52 -8.71
N GLU A 157 -13.23 -2.16 -9.05
CA GLU A 157 -14.36 -2.32 -8.14
C GLU A 157 -14.07 -3.32 -7.01
N ARG A 158 -13.20 -4.31 -7.25
CA ARG A 158 -12.89 -5.37 -6.30
C ARG A 158 -11.55 -5.25 -5.60
N ASP A 159 -10.68 -4.33 -6.04
CA ASP A 159 -9.33 -4.15 -5.51
C ASP A 159 -8.95 -2.67 -5.46
N SER A 160 -8.66 -2.16 -4.25
CA SER A 160 -8.34 -0.74 -4.05
C SER A 160 -6.97 -0.36 -4.64
N VAL A 161 -6.01 -1.29 -4.76
CA VAL A 161 -4.75 -1.02 -5.47
C VAL A 161 -5.03 -0.81 -6.95
N ALA A 162 -5.87 -1.66 -7.55
CA ALA A 162 -6.29 -1.49 -8.93
C ALA A 162 -7.11 -0.20 -9.15
N ARG A 163 -7.95 0.18 -8.17
CA ARG A 163 -8.67 1.45 -8.19
C ARG A 163 -7.74 2.66 -8.23
N GLU A 164 -6.60 2.62 -7.55
CA GLU A 164 -5.59 3.69 -7.62
C GLU A 164 -5.08 3.90 -9.04
N TYR A 165 -4.84 2.82 -9.79
CA TYR A 165 -4.48 2.91 -11.21
C TYR A 165 -5.61 3.48 -12.08
N ALA A 166 -6.84 3.12 -11.81
CA ALA A 166 -8.00 3.59 -12.56
C ALA A 166 -8.27 5.08 -12.35
N THR A 167 -8.11 5.58 -11.11
CA THR A 167 -8.51 6.94 -10.69
C THR A 167 -7.35 7.95 -10.66
N GLY A 168 -6.10 7.51 -10.83
CA GLY A 168 -4.93 8.37 -10.68
C GLY A 168 -4.62 8.68 -9.22
N PHE A 169 -4.68 7.65 -8.37
CA PHE A 169 -4.32 7.67 -6.95
C PHE A 169 -5.26 8.53 -6.07
N ASP A 170 -6.56 8.38 -6.27
CA ASP A 170 -7.57 9.12 -5.52
C ASP A 170 -7.57 8.81 -4.02
N ILE A 171 -7.38 7.56 -3.63
CA ILE A 171 -7.38 7.17 -2.22
C ILE A 171 -6.10 7.68 -1.55
N THR A 172 -4.93 7.39 -2.12
CA THR A 172 -3.64 7.83 -1.57
C THR A 172 -3.54 9.34 -1.51
N LEU A 173 -3.79 10.04 -2.63
CA LEU A 173 -3.60 11.50 -2.74
C LEU A 173 -4.79 12.32 -2.24
N GLY A 174 -5.99 11.74 -2.20
CA GLY A 174 -7.23 12.41 -1.79
C GLY A 174 -7.64 12.16 -0.35
N ILE A 175 -7.24 11.02 0.23
CA ILE A 175 -7.63 10.63 1.60
C ILE A 175 -6.39 10.42 2.48
N GLY A 176 -5.50 9.49 2.12
CA GLY A 176 -4.38 9.08 2.96
C GLY A 176 -3.37 10.20 3.20
N THR A 177 -2.89 10.84 2.13
CA THR A 177 -1.91 11.95 2.24
C THR A 177 -2.45 13.15 3.02
N PRO A 178 -3.67 13.66 2.80
CA PRO A 178 -4.25 14.69 3.63
C PRO A 178 -4.41 14.29 5.09
N ALA A 179 -4.85 13.06 5.37
CA ALA A 179 -4.99 12.56 6.73
C ALA A 179 -3.66 12.53 7.48
N LEU A 180 -2.60 12.02 6.84
CA LEU A 180 -1.27 11.97 7.42
C LEU A 180 -0.69 13.37 7.70
N ARG A 181 -0.85 14.31 6.75
CA ARG A 181 -0.44 15.70 6.95
C ARG A 181 -1.16 16.35 8.13
N ALA A 182 -2.49 16.16 8.23
CA ALA A 182 -3.28 16.68 9.32
C ALA A 182 -2.88 16.11 10.67
N ALA A 183 -2.66 14.78 10.74
CA ALA A 183 -2.19 14.09 11.94
C ALA A 183 -0.83 14.62 12.39
N TRP A 184 0.11 14.78 11.46
CA TRP A 184 1.45 15.31 11.74
C TRP A 184 1.43 16.78 12.18
N SER A 185 0.66 17.61 11.46
CA SER A 185 0.53 19.03 11.79
C SER A 185 -0.15 19.27 13.14
N SER A 186 -0.91 18.31 13.65
CA SER A 186 -1.53 18.38 14.98
C SER A 186 -0.57 18.00 16.13
N GLY A 187 0.70 17.69 15.84
CA GLY A 187 1.73 17.36 16.83
C GLY A 187 1.78 15.90 17.27
N LEU A 188 1.08 14.99 16.56
CA LEU A 188 1.25 13.56 16.80
C LEU A 188 2.68 13.13 16.39
N ASP A 189 3.27 12.20 17.13
CA ASP A 189 4.47 11.53 16.67
C ASP A 189 4.18 10.71 15.42
N TRP A 190 5.24 10.25 14.73
CA TRP A 190 5.07 9.55 13.47
C TRP A 190 4.27 8.24 13.61
N SER A 191 4.43 7.50 14.72
CA SER A 191 3.73 6.23 14.95
C SER A 191 2.23 6.45 15.10
N ASP A 192 1.83 7.40 15.93
CA ASP A 192 0.43 7.78 16.13
C ASP A 192 -0.17 8.40 14.86
N ALA A 193 0.60 9.20 14.12
CA ALA A 193 0.15 9.76 12.84
C ALA A 193 -0.12 8.69 11.78
N VAL A 194 0.71 7.63 11.74
CA VAL A 194 0.50 6.46 10.85
C VAL A 194 -0.75 5.70 11.26
N VAL A 195 -0.95 5.43 12.55
CA VAL A 195 -2.15 4.73 13.05
C VAL A 195 -3.42 5.53 12.75
N GLU A 196 -3.40 6.84 12.95
CA GLU A 196 -4.53 7.74 12.67
C GLU A 196 -4.87 7.73 11.18
N THR A 197 -3.85 7.78 10.31
CA THR A 197 -4.02 7.73 8.85
C THR A 197 -4.61 6.38 8.41
N TYR A 198 -4.09 5.29 8.96
CA TYR A 198 -4.60 3.95 8.71
C TYR A 198 -6.07 3.81 9.13
N LEU A 199 -6.46 4.31 10.31
CA LEU A 199 -7.85 4.32 10.75
C LEU A 199 -8.74 5.11 9.81
N ARG A 200 -8.32 6.30 9.40
CA ARG A 200 -9.05 7.14 8.43
C ARG A 200 -9.28 6.41 7.12
N LEU A 201 -8.25 5.76 6.57
CA LEU A 201 -8.35 4.98 5.35
C LEU A 201 -9.34 3.82 5.53
N LEU A 202 -9.17 3.02 6.58
CA LEU A 202 -10.01 1.85 6.86
C LEU A 202 -11.48 2.23 7.13
N ALA A 203 -11.70 3.35 7.81
CA ALA A 203 -13.04 3.89 8.07
C ALA A 203 -13.75 4.36 6.80
N THR A 204 -13.00 4.81 5.79
CA THR A 204 -13.53 5.42 4.57
C THR A 204 -13.66 4.42 3.43
N VAL A 205 -12.67 3.51 3.29
CA VAL A 205 -12.59 2.55 2.19
C VAL A 205 -12.56 1.14 2.77
N PRO A 206 -13.57 0.30 2.52
CA PRO A 206 -13.55 -1.10 2.94
C PRO A 206 -12.32 -1.82 2.40
N ASP A 207 -11.63 -2.55 3.27
CA ASP A 207 -10.38 -3.22 2.90
C ASP A 207 -10.62 -4.37 1.93
N THR A 208 -10.01 -4.27 0.75
CA THR A 208 -10.21 -5.27 -0.32
C THR A 208 -9.44 -6.57 -0.09
N HIS A 209 -8.42 -6.60 0.78
CA HIS A 209 -7.79 -7.84 1.20
C HIS A 209 -8.74 -8.67 2.08
N ILE A 210 -9.46 -8.03 3.01
CA ILE A 210 -10.53 -8.67 3.80
C ILE A 210 -11.67 -9.10 2.88
N ALA A 211 -12.10 -8.22 1.97
CA ALA A 211 -13.20 -8.53 1.05
C ALA A 211 -12.92 -9.77 0.20
N ARG A 212 -11.69 -9.95 -0.29
CA ARG A 212 -11.28 -11.13 -1.06
C ARG A 212 -11.29 -12.43 -0.24
N LYS A 213 -10.96 -12.36 1.06
CA LYS A 213 -10.86 -13.54 1.93
C LYS A 213 -12.19 -13.93 2.57
N LEU A 214 -12.99 -12.93 2.97
CA LEU A 214 -14.14 -13.10 3.84
C LEU A 214 -15.44 -12.52 3.27
N GLY A 215 -15.36 -11.85 2.13
CA GLY A 215 -16.49 -11.21 1.48
C GLY A 215 -16.66 -9.73 1.85
N PRO A 216 -17.36 -8.95 0.98
CA PRO A 216 -17.50 -7.51 1.12
C PRO A 216 -18.25 -7.10 2.39
N ALA A 217 -19.22 -7.88 2.85
CA ALA A 217 -19.98 -7.57 4.07
C ALA A 217 -19.08 -7.54 5.33
N VAL A 218 -18.06 -8.41 5.39
CA VAL A 218 -17.10 -8.42 6.50
C VAL A 218 -16.18 -7.20 6.42
N ALA A 219 -15.70 -6.85 5.23
CA ALA A 219 -14.89 -5.65 5.04
C ALA A 219 -15.65 -4.38 5.46
N GLU A 220 -16.93 -4.27 5.10
CA GLU A 220 -17.82 -3.18 5.53
C GLU A 220 -18.01 -3.15 7.05
N ALA A 221 -18.14 -4.31 7.69
CA ALA A 221 -18.28 -4.38 9.15
C ALA A 221 -16.98 -3.87 9.84
N VAL A 222 -15.82 -4.24 9.32
CA VAL A 222 -14.52 -3.76 9.79
C VAL A 222 -14.40 -2.23 9.62
N SER A 223 -14.84 -1.68 8.48
CA SER A 223 -14.85 -0.23 8.25
C SER A 223 -15.80 0.50 9.21
N ARG A 224 -16.98 -0.07 9.51
CA ARG A 224 -17.87 0.52 10.53
C ARG A 224 -17.22 0.53 11.90
N ARG A 225 -16.52 -0.54 12.27
CA ARG A 225 -15.80 -0.63 13.54
C ARG A 225 -14.65 0.39 13.62
N ALA A 226 -13.91 0.58 12.53
CA ALA A 226 -12.89 1.62 12.44
C ALA A 226 -13.48 3.04 12.66
N ARG A 227 -14.67 3.34 12.09
CA ARG A 227 -15.37 4.62 12.35
C ARG A 227 -15.75 4.81 13.81
N GLU A 228 -16.11 3.75 14.52
CA GLU A 228 -16.39 3.81 15.97
C GLU A 228 -15.14 4.15 16.77
N VAL A 229 -13.99 3.54 16.42
CA VAL A 229 -12.70 3.85 17.03
C VAL A 229 -12.29 5.31 16.79
N GLU A 230 -12.47 5.84 15.57
CA GLU A 230 -12.25 7.26 15.27
C GLU A 230 -13.13 8.17 16.15
N ARG A 231 -14.43 7.85 16.29
CA ARG A 231 -15.37 8.64 17.11
C ARG A 231 -15.01 8.60 18.60
N ALA A 232 -14.41 7.52 19.07
CA ALA A 232 -13.90 7.41 20.44
C ALA A 232 -12.61 8.22 20.67
N GLY A 233 -12.04 8.79 19.59
CA GLY A 233 -10.85 9.66 19.64
C GLY A 233 -9.55 9.03 19.13
N GLY A 234 -9.59 7.81 18.59
CA GLY A 234 -8.43 7.16 17.98
C GLY A 234 -7.21 7.12 18.90
N VAL A 235 -6.06 7.59 18.40
CA VAL A 235 -4.83 7.68 19.20
C VAL A 235 -4.81 8.88 20.15
N ARG A 236 -5.76 9.81 20.04
CA ARG A 236 -5.72 11.11 20.71
C ARG A 236 -6.28 11.11 22.12
N THR A 237 -7.11 10.12 22.47
CA THR A 237 -7.77 10.03 23.75
C THR A 237 -7.54 8.66 24.40
N GLU A 238 -7.70 8.59 25.71
CA GLU A 238 -7.58 7.32 26.44
C GLU A 238 -8.67 6.32 26.02
N ASP A 239 -9.90 6.81 25.81
CA ASP A 239 -11.02 6.00 25.32
C ASP A 239 -10.76 5.47 23.90
N GLY A 240 -10.22 6.31 23.04
CA GLY A 240 -9.81 5.93 21.69
C GLY A 240 -8.71 4.87 21.70
N ARG A 241 -7.70 5.01 22.55
CA ARG A 241 -6.62 4.00 22.68
C ARG A 241 -7.14 2.67 23.23
N ARG A 242 -8.09 2.69 24.18
CA ARG A 242 -8.78 1.46 24.61
C ARG A 242 -9.57 0.82 23.49
N ALA A 243 -10.32 1.62 22.73
CA ALA A 243 -11.07 1.14 21.55
C ALA A 243 -10.15 0.56 20.47
N LEU A 244 -8.98 1.18 20.22
CA LEU A 244 -7.93 0.66 19.33
C LEU A 244 -7.42 -0.72 19.79
N GLY A 245 -7.13 -0.88 21.06
CA GLY A 245 -6.67 -2.15 21.62
C GLY A 245 -7.70 -3.27 21.48
N ALA A 246 -8.99 -2.96 21.74
CA ALA A 246 -10.09 -3.89 21.55
C ALA A 246 -10.25 -4.26 20.07
N PHE A 247 -10.20 -3.27 19.17
CA PHE A 247 -10.29 -3.47 17.73
C PHE A 247 -9.12 -4.31 17.16
N ASP A 248 -7.89 -4.08 17.66
CA ASP A 248 -6.76 -4.93 17.28
C ASP A 248 -6.99 -6.39 17.69
N ALA A 249 -7.51 -6.64 18.90
CA ALA A 249 -7.83 -7.98 19.37
C ALA A 249 -8.93 -8.66 18.52
N GLU A 250 -9.98 -7.90 18.13
CA GLU A 250 -11.06 -8.37 17.26
C GLU A 250 -10.56 -8.81 15.87
N LEU A 251 -9.55 -8.11 15.31
CA LEU A 251 -8.99 -8.39 14.00
C LEU A 251 -7.99 -9.56 14.00
N ARG A 252 -7.49 -9.96 15.16
CA ARG A 252 -6.51 -11.05 15.29
C ARG A 252 -7.22 -12.39 15.46
N GLY A 253 -7.14 -13.21 14.43
CA GLY A 253 -7.62 -14.59 14.46
C GLY A 253 -6.50 -15.56 14.09
N PRO A 254 -6.72 -16.88 14.20
CA PRO A 254 -5.71 -17.91 13.95
C PRO A 254 -5.20 -17.91 12.50
N THR A 255 -5.96 -17.38 11.55
CA THR A 255 -5.63 -17.36 10.11
C THR A 255 -5.27 -15.96 9.61
N ASN A 256 -5.26 -14.94 10.46
CA ASN A 256 -5.04 -13.52 10.08
C ASN A 256 -5.92 -13.05 8.90
N SER A 257 -7.10 -13.66 8.73
CA SER A 257 -7.97 -13.37 7.59
C SER A 257 -8.62 -11.99 7.64
N HIS A 258 -8.75 -11.41 8.85
CA HIS A 258 -9.25 -10.05 9.08
C HIS A 258 -8.16 -8.98 9.01
N ASN A 259 -6.95 -9.32 8.54
CA ASN A 259 -5.88 -8.34 8.37
C ASN A 259 -6.24 -7.31 7.29
N PRO A 260 -6.34 -6.01 7.61
CA PRO A 260 -6.56 -4.96 6.63
C PRO A 260 -5.30 -4.63 5.82
N GLY A 261 -4.85 -5.58 5.00
CA GLY A 261 -3.58 -5.51 4.28
C GLY A 261 -3.56 -4.41 3.21
N THR A 262 -4.64 -4.25 2.45
CA THR A 262 -4.72 -3.21 1.42
C THR A 262 -4.71 -1.80 2.05
N THR A 263 -5.32 -1.63 3.21
CA THR A 263 -5.28 -0.37 3.96
C THR A 263 -3.85 -0.05 4.44
N ALA A 264 -3.09 -1.06 4.83
CA ALA A 264 -1.68 -0.92 5.17
C ALA A 264 -0.85 -0.48 3.95
N ASP A 265 -1.05 -1.10 2.79
CA ASP A 265 -0.40 -0.72 1.54
C ASP A 265 -0.68 0.75 1.16
N LEU A 266 -1.95 1.19 1.25
CA LEU A 266 -2.36 2.57 0.99
C LEU A 266 -1.78 3.56 2.01
N THR A 267 -1.64 3.15 3.27
CA THR A 267 -0.98 3.96 4.31
C THR A 267 0.51 4.14 4.00
N CYS A 268 1.19 3.09 3.55
CA CYS A 268 2.57 3.17 3.09
C CYS A 268 2.73 4.12 1.89
N ALA A 269 1.81 4.07 0.93
CA ALA A 269 1.82 4.97 -0.21
C ALA A 269 1.63 6.44 0.21
N ALA A 270 0.74 6.72 1.17
CA ALA A 270 0.57 8.07 1.73
C ALA A 270 1.82 8.56 2.46
N LEU A 271 2.49 7.68 3.24
CA LEU A 271 3.78 7.98 3.87
C LEU A 271 4.84 8.35 2.84
N PHE A 272 4.97 7.55 1.78
CA PHE A 272 5.93 7.82 0.72
C PHE A 272 5.75 9.22 0.12
N VAL A 273 4.50 9.61 -0.18
CA VAL A 273 4.19 10.93 -0.72
C VAL A 273 4.61 12.05 0.25
N VAL A 274 4.24 11.93 1.52
CA VAL A 274 4.56 12.97 2.53
C VAL A 274 6.06 13.07 2.78
N ILE A 275 6.78 11.94 2.85
CA ILE A 275 8.24 11.93 3.00
C ILE A 275 8.92 12.61 1.81
N LEU A 276 8.48 12.31 0.59
CA LEU A 276 8.98 12.98 -0.60
C LEU A 276 8.75 14.50 -0.55
N GLU A 277 7.61 14.97 -0.07
CA GLU A 277 7.34 16.41 0.04
C GLU A 277 8.24 17.10 1.06
N GLN A 278 8.48 16.46 2.21
CA GLN A 278 9.32 17.02 3.26
C GLN A 278 10.79 17.15 2.85
N SER A 279 11.33 16.21 2.07
CA SER A 279 12.70 16.30 1.55
C SER A 279 12.90 17.47 0.58
N ARG A 280 11.81 18.04 0.04
CA ARG A 280 11.85 19.21 -0.85
C ARG A 280 11.97 20.54 -0.09
N ASN A 281 11.61 20.55 1.19
CA ASN A 281 11.55 21.77 2.01
C ASN A 281 12.77 21.93 2.94
N ARG A 282 13.75 21.04 2.82
CA ARG A 282 15.05 21.10 3.48
C ARG A 282 16.13 21.48 2.48
#